data_233034ac3f69b20b133ac9a2a335d6c2
#
_entry.id   233034ac3f69b20b133ac9a2a335d6c2
#
_cell.length_a   1.000
_cell.length_b   1.000
_cell.length_c   1.000
_cell.angle_alpha   90.00
_cell.angle_beta   90.00
_cell.angle_gamma   90.00
#
_symmetry.space_group_name_H-M   'P 1'
#
loop_
_entity.id
_entity.type
_entity.pdbx_description
1 polymer ?
#
loop_
_entity_poly.entity_id
_entity_poly.type
_entity_poly.pdbx_seq_one_letter_code
_entity_poly.pdbx_strand_id
1 'polypeptide(L)'
;MTHMNLLKKLAAQYPTQKKPNQYWAFDFEKGLIVNRQSGKILSKGDLPFLDLVQKYFQSIYDAFGTEAQCTIIEKKYLAQVADYLPRMTASDFALLILPQTNSVTGSVASMKVLQTEILNKQIPVFAHAHSHDHFDAYRSSTDYNGLNSNTLEMVFGNFHTPNPHLTLWLDSRDPAVKEPTYRFDQEGKLTLFNFENKFNSRR
;
A
#
# COMPACT_ATOMS: atom_id res chain seq x y z
N MET A 1 15.57 23.26 -9.57
CA MET A 1 15.42 22.69 -8.21
C MET A 1 15.09 21.23 -8.41
N THR A 2 15.86 20.29 -7.89
CA THR A 2 15.59 18.86 -8.06
C THR A 2 14.34 18.50 -7.26
N HIS A 3 13.55 17.52 -7.74
CA HIS A 3 12.37 16.97 -7.04
C HIS A 3 12.67 16.62 -5.57
N MET A 4 13.87 16.09 -5.32
CA MET A 4 14.37 15.77 -3.98
C MET A 4 14.48 17.00 -3.05
N ASN A 5 14.96 18.13 -3.55
CA ASN A 5 15.06 19.36 -2.75
C ASN A 5 13.68 19.93 -2.41
N LEU A 6 12.70 19.75 -3.30
CA LEU A 6 11.31 20.13 -3.03
C LEU A 6 10.71 19.26 -1.92
N LEU A 7 10.89 17.95 -1.98
CA LEU A 7 10.39 17.00 -0.96
C LEU A 7 11.01 17.28 0.43
N LYS A 8 12.32 17.53 0.49
CA LYS A 8 13.00 17.94 1.74
C LYS A 8 12.40 19.21 2.32
N LYS A 9 12.16 20.21 1.47
CA LYS A 9 11.59 21.49 1.88
C LYS A 9 10.16 21.36 2.38
N LEU A 10 9.35 20.55 1.71
CA LEU A 10 7.97 20.25 2.11
C LEU A 10 7.92 19.46 3.42
N ALA A 11 8.76 18.45 3.58
CA ALA A 11 8.86 17.68 4.83
C ALA A 11 9.28 18.56 6.02
N ALA A 12 10.13 19.55 5.81
CA ALA A 12 10.54 20.52 6.84
C ALA A 12 9.42 21.51 7.20
N GLN A 13 8.57 21.89 6.22
CA GLN A 13 7.44 22.79 6.44
C GLN A 13 6.24 22.12 7.14
N TYR A 14 6.06 20.83 6.90
CA TYR A 14 4.91 20.07 7.40
C TYR A 14 5.41 18.85 8.20
N PRO A 15 6.02 19.07 9.38
CA PRO A 15 6.39 17.96 10.23
C PRO A 15 5.13 17.18 10.56
N THR A 16 5.11 15.90 10.21
CA THR A 16 3.97 15.02 10.45
C THR A 16 3.69 14.97 11.96
N GLN A 17 2.57 15.54 12.39
CA GLN A 17 2.13 15.50 13.79
C GLN A 17 1.73 14.08 14.25
N LYS A 18 1.84 13.10 13.36
CA LYS A 18 1.44 11.72 13.62
C LYS A 18 2.66 10.85 13.83
N LYS A 19 2.50 9.84 14.69
CA LYS A 19 3.55 8.85 14.94
C LYS A 19 4.04 8.30 13.58
N PRO A 20 5.35 8.31 13.34
CA PRO A 20 5.90 7.76 12.11
C PRO A 20 5.55 6.28 12.00
N ASN A 21 5.48 5.77 10.77
CA ASN A 21 5.34 4.33 10.57
C ASN A 21 6.46 3.59 11.29
N GLN A 22 6.11 2.48 11.92
CA GLN A 22 7.06 1.70 12.73
C GLN A 22 8.12 1.01 11.87
N TYR A 23 7.77 0.65 10.65
CA TYR A 23 8.58 -0.18 9.75
C TYR A 23 9.30 0.61 8.68
N TRP A 24 8.68 1.67 8.16
CA TRP A 24 9.11 2.33 6.95
C TRP A 24 9.37 3.82 7.14
N ALA A 25 10.32 4.35 6.39
CA ALA A 25 10.59 5.77 6.30
C ALA A 25 10.97 6.14 4.87
N PHE A 26 10.76 7.41 4.51
CA PHE A 26 11.26 7.96 3.26
C PHE A 26 12.67 8.51 3.49
N ASP A 27 13.63 7.97 2.75
CA ASP A 27 14.99 8.49 2.71
C ASP A 27 15.09 9.58 1.63
N PHE A 28 15.15 10.82 2.08
CA PHE A 28 15.17 11.97 1.17
C PHE A 28 16.47 12.07 0.36
N GLU A 29 17.57 11.52 0.83
CA GLU A 29 18.84 11.52 0.10
C GLU A 29 18.82 10.51 -1.04
N LYS A 30 18.31 9.34 -0.78
CA LYS A 30 18.17 8.28 -1.77
C LYS A 30 16.92 8.41 -2.62
N GLY A 31 15.90 9.16 -2.15
CA GLY A 31 14.61 9.28 -2.80
C GLY A 31 13.80 7.99 -2.79
N LEU A 32 14.01 7.12 -1.81
CA LEU A 32 13.46 5.79 -1.76
C LEU A 32 12.91 5.47 -0.36
N ILE A 33 12.04 4.47 -0.30
CA ILE A 33 11.53 3.93 0.95
C ILE A 33 12.60 3.03 1.58
N VAL A 34 12.83 3.19 2.87
CA VAL A 34 13.79 2.37 3.64
C VAL A 34 13.13 1.71 4.83
N ASN A 35 13.64 0.56 5.20
CA ASN A 35 13.30 -0.11 6.45
C ASN A 35 13.92 0.68 7.62
N ARG A 36 13.11 1.07 8.60
CA ARG A 36 13.56 1.92 9.72
C ARG A 36 14.54 1.21 10.66
N GLN A 37 14.47 -0.10 10.75
CA GLN A 37 15.32 -0.87 11.62
C GLN A 37 16.70 -1.13 11.01
N SER A 38 16.72 -1.49 9.72
CA SER A 38 17.97 -1.88 9.02
C SER A 38 18.62 -0.74 8.23
N GLY A 39 17.87 0.33 7.93
CA GLY A 39 18.30 1.41 7.02
C GLY A 39 18.42 0.97 5.56
N LYS A 40 18.04 -0.25 5.23
CA LYS A 40 18.11 -0.77 3.85
C LYS A 40 16.93 -0.28 3.03
N ILE A 41 17.19 -0.01 1.75
CA ILE A 41 16.14 0.29 0.77
C ILE A 41 15.20 -0.90 0.67
N LEU A 42 13.89 -0.61 0.65
CA LEU A 42 12.84 -1.60 0.46
C LEU A 42 13.07 -2.36 -0.86
N SER A 43 13.02 -3.67 -0.79
CA SER A 43 13.09 -4.57 -1.94
C SER A 43 11.88 -5.50 -1.97
N LYS A 44 11.65 -6.16 -3.10
CA LYS A 44 10.58 -7.17 -3.24
C LYS A 44 10.72 -8.29 -2.19
N GLY A 45 11.96 -8.66 -1.84
CA GLY A 45 12.24 -9.68 -0.83
C GLY A 45 11.81 -9.30 0.60
N ASP A 46 11.65 -8.01 0.89
CA ASP A 46 11.14 -7.56 2.19
C ASP A 46 9.61 -7.74 2.32
N LEU A 47 8.93 -8.08 1.23
CA LEU A 47 7.48 -8.23 1.14
C LEU A 47 7.10 -9.65 0.67
N PRO A 48 7.36 -10.69 1.49
CA PRO A 48 7.21 -12.10 1.07
C PRO A 48 5.76 -12.52 0.82
N PHE A 49 4.80 -11.67 1.17
CA PHE A 49 3.37 -11.90 0.97
C PHE A 49 2.84 -11.42 -0.40
N LEU A 50 3.63 -10.72 -1.21
CA LEU A 50 3.14 -10.08 -2.44
C LEU A 50 2.47 -11.05 -3.40
N ASP A 51 3.09 -12.19 -3.65
CA ASP A 51 2.56 -13.18 -4.58
C ASP A 51 1.23 -13.78 -4.06
N LEU A 52 1.11 -13.92 -2.75
CA LEU A 52 -0.13 -14.41 -2.12
C LEU A 52 -1.25 -13.38 -2.21
N VAL A 53 -0.97 -12.11 -1.92
CA VAL A 53 -1.93 -11.00 -2.06
C VAL A 53 -2.41 -10.90 -3.51
N GLN A 54 -1.49 -10.90 -4.47
CA GLN A 54 -1.81 -10.84 -5.89
C GLN A 54 -2.71 -11.99 -6.32
N LYS A 55 -2.36 -13.24 -5.95
CA LYS A 55 -3.16 -14.43 -6.25
C LYS A 55 -4.56 -14.34 -5.67
N TYR A 56 -4.69 -13.80 -4.46
CA TYR A 56 -5.99 -13.66 -3.81
C TYR A 56 -6.85 -12.59 -4.46
N PHE A 57 -6.26 -11.45 -4.80
CA PHE A 57 -6.96 -10.40 -5.53
C PHE A 57 -7.40 -10.88 -6.91
N GLN A 58 -6.55 -11.63 -7.62
CA GLN A 58 -6.94 -12.27 -8.89
C GLN A 58 -8.13 -13.21 -8.69
N SER A 59 -8.10 -14.06 -7.66
CA SER A 59 -9.20 -14.99 -7.39
C SER A 59 -10.52 -14.29 -7.07
N ILE A 60 -10.48 -13.16 -6.37
CA ILE A 60 -11.66 -12.33 -6.08
C ILE A 60 -12.16 -11.66 -7.37
N TYR A 61 -11.27 -11.13 -8.18
CA TYR A 61 -11.60 -10.54 -9.47
C TYR A 61 -12.26 -11.58 -10.40
N ASP A 62 -11.66 -12.76 -10.53
CA ASP A 62 -12.16 -13.85 -11.38
C ASP A 62 -13.54 -14.36 -10.93
N ALA A 63 -13.77 -14.44 -9.61
CA ALA A 63 -15.01 -14.96 -9.07
C ALA A 63 -16.15 -13.96 -9.03
N PHE A 64 -15.85 -12.68 -8.80
CA PHE A 64 -16.86 -11.67 -8.45
C PHE A 64 -16.77 -10.40 -9.32
N GLY A 65 -15.72 -10.21 -10.13
CA GLY A 65 -15.49 -8.98 -10.91
C GLY A 65 -15.41 -7.74 -10.02
N THR A 66 -14.84 -7.85 -8.82
CA THR A 66 -14.79 -6.76 -7.84
C THR A 66 -13.39 -6.57 -7.30
N GLU A 67 -13.12 -5.36 -6.83
CA GLU A 67 -11.90 -5.00 -6.13
C GLU A 67 -11.83 -5.66 -4.74
N ALA A 68 -10.64 -5.71 -4.17
CA ALA A 68 -10.38 -6.21 -2.84
C ALA A 68 -9.41 -5.31 -2.09
N GLN A 69 -9.46 -5.40 -0.77
CA GLN A 69 -8.53 -4.70 0.13
C GLN A 69 -7.90 -5.70 1.09
N CYS A 70 -6.66 -5.43 1.48
CA CYS A 70 -5.90 -6.25 2.41
C CYS A 70 -5.16 -5.36 3.40
N THR A 71 -5.31 -5.63 4.68
CA THR A 71 -4.46 -5.08 5.73
C THR A 71 -3.44 -6.13 6.14
N ILE A 72 -2.17 -5.77 6.14
CA ILE A 72 -1.05 -6.66 6.47
C ILE A 72 -0.48 -6.24 7.82
N ILE A 73 -0.44 -7.19 8.75
CA ILE A 73 0.14 -7.03 10.09
C ILE A 73 1.16 -8.15 10.36
N GLU A 74 2.02 -7.99 11.34
CA GLU A 74 2.84 -9.12 11.80
C GLU A 74 1.94 -10.19 12.44
N LYS A 75 2.23 -11.45 12.15
CA LYS A 75 1.47 -12.63 12.60
C LYS A 75 1.29 -12.68 14.11
N LYS A 76 2.26 -12.18 14.87
CA LYS A 76 2.20 -12.15 16.36
C LYS A 76 1.00 -11.37 16.91
N TYR A 77 0.43 -10.44 16.11
CA TYR A 77 -0.74 -9.66 16.50
C TYR A 77 -2.07 -10.31 16.10
N LEU A 78 -2.04 -11.40 15.33
CA LEU A 78 -3.25 -11.99 14.76
C LEU A 78 -4.27 -12.40 15.83
N ALA A 79 -3.83 -12.91 16.96
CA ALA A 79 -4.72 -13.30 18.06
C ALA A 79 -5.48 -12.14 18.70
N GLN A 80 -5.03 -10.91 18.49
CA GLN A 80 -5.67 -9.70 19.01
C GLN A 80 -6.78 -9.16 18.08
N VAL A 81 -6.84 -9.64 16.85
CA VAL A 81 -7.82 -9.21 15.85
C VAL A 81 -9.02 -10.14 15.89
N ALA A 82 -10.23 -9.56 15.86
CA ALA A 82 -11.47 -10.33 15.87
C ALA A 82 -11.60 -11.32 14.71
N ASP A 83 -12.34 -12.40 14.94
CA ASP A 83 -12.30 -13.64 14.14
C ASP A 83 -13.24 -13.66 12.93
N TYR A 84 -13.75 -12.51 12.52
CA TYR A 84 -14.76 -12.41 11.48
C TYR A 84 -14.25 -12.15 10.06
N LEU A 85 -12.93 -12.11 9.87
CA LEU A 85 -12.34 -11.85 8.55
C LEU A 85 -11.59 -13.08 8.01
N PRO A 86 -11.61 -13.29 6.68
CA PRO A 86 -10.71 -14.24 6.05
C PRO A 86 -9.26 -13.90 6.40
N ARG A 87 -8.57 -14.88 6.97
CA ARG A 87 -7.21 -14.74 7.45
C ARG A 87 -6.32 -15.67 6.68
N MET A 88 -5.21 -15.12 6.20
CA MET A 88 -4.14 -15.90 5.62
C MET A 88 -2.84 -15.54 6.27
N THR A 89 -1.90 -16.44 6.26
CA THR A 89 -0.55 -16.17 6.76
C THR A 89 0.47 -16.44 5.67
N ALA A 90 1.44 -15.55 5.57
CA ALA A 90 2.59 -15.70 4.69
C ALA A 90 3.83 -15.36 5.51
N SER A 91 4.68 -16.36 5.76
CA SER A 91 5.84 -16.20 6.66
C SER A 91 5.39 -15.62 8.03
N ASP A 92 5.96 -14.49 8.43
CA ASP A 92 5.67 -13.81 9.70
C ASP A 92 4.53 -12.78 9.61
N PHE A 93 3.77 -12.78 8.51
CA PHE A 93 2.69 -11.84 8.27
C PHE A 93 1.33 -12.51 8.29
N ALA A 94 0.34 -11.76 8.75
CA ALA A 94 -1.07 -12.07 8.63
C ALA A 94 -1.73 -11.11 7.64
N LEU A 95 -2.50 -11.66 6.72
CA LEU A 95 -3.20 -10.97 5.65
C LEU A 95 -4.70 -10.97 5.98
N LEU A 96 -5.26 -9.80 6.17
CA LEU A 96 -6.68 -9.60 6.48
C LEU A 96 -7.34 -9.07 5.21
N ILE A 97 -7.97 -9.94 4.43
CA ILE A 97 -8.43 -9.66 3.06
C ILE A 97 -9.95 -9.56 3.03
N LEU A 98 -10.46 -8.52 2.39
CA LEU A 98 -11.89 -8.31 2.15
C LEU A 98 -12.15 -8.02 0.68
N PRO A 99 -13.10 -8.74 0.04
CA PRO A 99 -13.64 -8.33 -1.26
C PRO A 99 -14.39 -7.00 -1.09
N GLN A 100 -14.21 -6.11 -2.06
CA GLN A 100 -15.00 -4.90 -2.17
C GLN A 100 -16.21 -5.22 -3.05
N THR A 101 -17.36 -5.45 -2.43
CA THR A 101 -18.60 -5.65 -3.20
C THR A 101 -19.20 -4.30 -3.57
N ASN A 102 -19.81 -4.21 -4.77
CA ASN A 102 -20.52 -3.00 -5.23
C ASN A 102 -21.75 -2.64 -4.39
N SER A 103 -22.15 -3.46 -3.43
CA SER A 103 -23.14 -3.09 -2.44
C SER A 103 -22.50 -2.21 -1.37
N VAL A 104 -22.85 -0.98 -1.37
CA VAL A 104 -22.33 0.17 -0.59
C VAL A 104 -22.20 -0.08 0.94
N THR A 105 -22.61 -1.22 1.45
CA THR A 105 -22.77 -1.41 2.89
C THR A 105 -21.94 -2.54 3.51
N GLY A 106 -21.40 -3.45 2.73
CA GLY A 106 -20.78 -4.66 3.33
C GLY A 106 -19.29 -4.52 3.62
N SER A 107 -18.46 -4.42 2.59
CA SER A 107 -17.02 -4.60 2.76
C SER A 107 -16.27 -3.33 3.16
N VAL A 108 -16.67 -2.15 2.68
CA VAL A 108 -16.04 -0.88 3.09
C VAL A 108 -16.32 -0.60 4.57
N ALA A 109 -17.53 -0.87 5.03
CA ALA A 109 -17.87 -0.74 6.44
C ALA A 109 -17.08 -1.74 7.31
N SER A 110 -16.92 -2.96 6.85
CA SER A 110 -16.15 -3.99 7.55
C SER A 110 -14.65 -3.68 7.59
N MET A 111 -14.08 -3.12 6.50
CA MET A 111 -12.68 -2.70 6.51
C MET A 111 -12.47 -1.49 7.44
N LYS A 112 -13.39 -0.52 7.47
CA LYS A 112 -13.34 0.59 8.43
C LYS A 112 -13.42 0.11 9.88
N VAL A 113 -14.27 -0.87 10.16
CA VAL A 113 -14.38 -1.47 11.49
C VAL A 113 -13.08 -2.14 11.87
N LEU A 114 -12.48 -2.93 10.98
CA LEU A 114 -11.18 -3.56 11.20
C LEU A 114 -10.08 -2.53 11.44
N GLN A 115 -10.00 -1.51 10.60
CA GLN A 115 -8.99 -0.45 10.72
C GLN A 115 -9.15 0.30 12.05
N THR A 116 -10.38 0.55 12.47
CA THR A 116 -10.68 1.16 13.77
C THR A 116 -10.26 0.26 14.93
N GLU A 117 -10.52 -1.03 14.85
CA GLU A 117 -10.11 -2.01 15.85
C GLU A 117 -8.59 -2.09 15.97
N ILE A 118 -7.90 -2.18 14.84
CA ILE A 118 -6.42 -2.19 14.77
C ILE A 118 -5.85 -0.92 15.41
N LEU A 119 -6.43 0.24 15.08
CA LEU A 119 -6.02 1.53 15.62
C LEU A 119 -6.24 1.61 17.14
N ASN A 120 -7.42 1.20 17.61
CA ASN A 120 -7.76 1.24 19.03
C ASN A 120 -6.88 0.29 19.87
N LYS A 121 -6.53 -0.85 19.31
CA LYS A 121 -5.61 -1.82 19.95
C LYS A 121 -4.14 -1.48 19.74
N GLN A 122 -3.84 -0.39 19.04
CA GLN A 122 -2.49 0.04 18.72
C GLN A 122 -1.65 -1.04 18.00
N ILE A 123 -2.29 -1.89 17.19
CA ILE A 123 -1.61 -2.90 16.40
C ILE A 123 -0.89 -2.19 15.25
N PRO A 124 0.44 -2.38 15.10
CA PRO A 124 1.17 -1.79 14.00
C PRO A 124 0.76 -2.40 12.67
N VAL A 125 0.36 -1.57 11.72
CA VAL A 125 0.10 -1.98 10.35
C VAL A 125 1.41 -1.99 9.58
N PHE A 126 1.75 -3.12 8.99
CA PHE A 126 2.95 -3.27 8.18
C PHE A 126 2.76 -2.64 6.80
N ALA A 127 1.63 -2.94 6.15
CA ALA A 127 1.25 -2.37 4.87
C ALA A 127 -0.26 -2.50 4.63
N HIS A 128 -0.78 -1.70 3.69
CA HIS A 128 -2.09 -1.89 3.08
C HIS A 128 -1.95 -2.20 1.60
N ALA A 129 -2.87 -3.00 1.09
CA ALA A 129 -2.99 -3.28 -0.33
C ALA A 129 -4.44 -3.18 -0.77
N HIS A 130 -4.68 -2.74 -2.00
CA HIS A 130 -5.98 -2.84 -2.66
C HIS A 130 -5.79 -3.17 -4.14
N SER A 131 -6.87 -3.56 -4.79
CA SER A 131 -6.86 -3.86 -6.23
C SER A 131 -7.67 -2.85 -7.02
N HIS A 132 -7.24 -2.61 -8.26
CA HIS A 132 -7.93 -1.85 -9.29
C HIS A 132 -8.31 -2.77 -10.44
N ASP A 133 -9.14 -3.72 -10.24
CA ASP A 133 -9.57 -4.75 -11.18
C ASP A 133 -8.88 -4.74 -12.58
N HIS A 134 -9.50 -4.16 -13.62
CA HIS A 134 -8.94 -4.07 -14.98
C HIS A 134 -8.13 -2.78 -15.24
N PHE A 135 -8.11 -1.82 -14.32
CA PHE A 135 -7.30 -0.61 -14.47
C PHE A 135 -5.84 -0.85 -14.08
N ASP A 136 -4.94 0.00 -14.57
CA ASP A 136 -3.53 -0.05 -14.17
C ASP A 136 -3.40 0.25 -12.65
N ALA A 137 -2.32 -0.25 -12.08
CA ALA A 137 -1.92 0.04 -10.71
C ALA A 137 -1.41 1.48 -10.61
N TYR A 138 -2.29 2.42 -10.32
CA TYR A 138 -1.95 3.83 -10.10
C TYR A 138 -2.58 4.32 -8.80
N ARG A 139 -1.99 5.33 -8.20
CA ARG A 139 -2.57 6.01 -7.04
C ARG A 139 -3.74 6.87 -7.47
N SER A 140 -4.94 6.52 -7.04
CA SER A 140 -6.17 7.26 -7.37
C SER A 140 -6.37 8.50 -6.48
N SER A 141 -7.31 9.38 -6.85
CA SER A 141 -7.69 10.53 -6.00
C SER A 141 -8.26 10.09 -4.65
N THR A 142 -8.91 8.93 -4.59
CA THR A 142 -9.43 8.36 -3.36
C THR A 142 -8.30 7.95 -2.41
N ASP A 143 -7.19 7.45 -2.94
CA ASP A 143 -6.03 7.05 -2.16
C ASP A 143 -5.34 8.26 -1.51
N TYR A 144 -5.36 9.43 -2.18
CA TYR A 144 -4.85 10.69 -1.60
C TYR A 144 -5.67 11.17 -0.39
N ASN A 145 -6.94 10.79 -0.32
CA ASN A 145 -7.85 11.16 0.76
C ASN A 145 -7.97 10.06 1.83
N GLY A 146 -7.19 9.01 1.71
CA GLY A 146 -7.22 7.85 2.61
C GLY A 146 -6.91 8.20 4.07
N LEU A 147 -7.45 7.39 4.97
CA LEU A 147 -7.36 7.62 6.43
C LEU A 147 -6.02 7.19 7.04
N ASN A 148 -5.16 6.53 6.28
CA ASN A 148 -3.98 5.85 6.79
C ASN A 148 -2.70 6.61 6.47
N SER A 149 -2.24 7.39 7.41
CA SER A 149 -0.95 8.07 7.27
C SER A 149 0.20 7.20 7.70
N ASN A 150 1.32 7.42 7.08
CA ASN A 150 2.59 6.75 7.34
C ASN A 150 2.51 5.23 7.17
N THR A 151 1.64 4.74 6.31
CA THR A 151 1.53 3.33 5.98
C THR A 151 2.11 3.07 4.60
N LEU A 152 2.76 1.93 4.42
CA LEU A 152 3.16 1.46 3.11
C LEU A 152 1.88 1.03 2.37
N GLU A 153 1.53 1.77 1.33
CA GLU A 153 0.36 1.53 0.51
C GLU A 153 0.78 0.84 -0.79
N MET A 154 -0.03 -0.11 -1.23
CA MET A 154 0.20 -0.90 -2.43
C MET A 154 -1.09 -0.98 -3.24
N VAL A 155 -1.00 -0.81 -4.55
CA VAL A 155 -2.11 -1.06 -5.46
C VAL A 155 -1.70 -2.07 -6.52
N PHE A 156 -2.57 -3.06 -6.71
CA PHE A 156 -2.44 -4.06 -7.76
C PHE A 156 -3.48 -3.76 -8.84
N GLY A 157 -3.11 -3.87 -10.10
CA GLY A 157 -4.01 -3.60 -11.23
C GLY A 157 -3.70 -4.44 -12.44
N ASN A 158 -4.49 -4.26 -13.51
CA ASN A 158 -4.36 -5.02 -14.75
C ASN A 158 -4.59 -6.54 -14.58
N PHE A 159 -5.54 -6.95 -13.76
CA PHE A 159 -5.84 -8.38 -13.53
C PHE A 159 -6.36 -9.12 -14.76
N HIS A 160 -6.74 -8.42 -15.82
CA HIS A 160 -7.08 -9.01 -17.12
C HIS A 160 -5.83 -9.42 -17.93
N THR A 161 -4.62 -9.13 -17.45
CA THR A 161 -3.35 -9.51 -18.09
C THR A 161 -2.65 -10.60 -17.29
N PRO A 162 -1.77 -11.39 -17.92
CA PRO A 162 -1.02 -12.42 -17.21
C PRO A 162 0.00 -11.87 -16.20
N ASN A 163 0.31 -10.57 -16.28
CA ASN A 163 1.28 -9.90 -15.41
C ASN A 163 0.64 -8.66 -14.77
N PRO A 164 -0.10 -8.80 -13.69
CA PRO A 164 -0.64 -7.67 -12.94
C PRO A 164 0.47 -6.72 -12.50
N HIS A 165 0.17 -5.43 -12.53
CA HIS A 165 1.11 -4.40 -12.08
C HIS A 165 0.97 -4.15 -10.59
N LEU A 166 2.06 -3.80 -9.95
CA LEU A 166 2.11 -3.33 -8.57
C LEU A 166 2.75 -1.96 -8.52
N THR A 167 2.08 -1.01 -7.89
CA THR A 167 2.62 0.31 -7.55
C THR A 167 2.52 0.50 -6.05
N LEU A 168 3.52 1.11 -5.45
CA LEU A 168 3.56 1.34 -4.02
C LEU A 168 4.09 2.74 -3.67
N TRP A 169 3.69 3.22 -2.49
CA TRP A 169 4.14 4.50 -1.92
C TRP A 169 4.08 4.43 -0.39
N LEU A 170 4.78 5.34 0.26
CA LEU A 170 4.64 5.57 1.69
C LEU A 170 3.76 6.80 1.91
N ASP A 171 2.59 6.61 2.49
CA ASP A 171 1.61 7.68 2.64
C ASP A 171 2.02 8.69 3.72
N SER A 172 2.04 9.99 3.40
CA SER A 172 2.42 11.06 4.33
C SER A 172 1.25 11.83 4.92
N ARG A 173 0.05 11.67 4.41
CA ARG A 173 -1.16 12.44 4.76
C ARG A 173 -1.14 13.92 4.45
N ASP A 174 -0.10 14.49 3.95
CA ASP A 174 -0.18 15.87 3.49
C ASP A 174 -0.67 15.90 2.05
N PRO A 175 -1.90 16.37 1.78
CA PRO A 175 -2.43 16.43 0.41
C PRO A 175 -1.64 17.40 -0.49
N ALA A 176 -0.85 18.30 0.10
CA ALA A 176 0.05 19.19 -0.64
C ALA A 176 1.34 18.50 -1.07
N VAL A 177 1.70 17.38 -0.45
CA VAL A 177 2.89 16.60 -0.80
C VAL A 177 2.50 15.52 -1.79
N LYS A 178 2.86 15.73 -3.06
CA LYS A 178 2.84 14.66 -4.07
C LYS A 178 3.97 13.69 -3.76
N GLU A 179 3.64 12.65 -3.06
CA GLU A 179 4.59 11.59 -2.72
C GLU A 179 4.95 10.81 -3.97
N PRO A 180 6.23 10.42 -4.11
CA PRO A 180 6.64 9.60 -5.22
C PRO A 180 6.02 8.20 -5.11
N THR A 181 5.63 7.66 -6.25
CA THR A 181 5.22 6.26 -6.39
C THR A 181 6.37 5.43 -6.95
N TYR A 182 6.34 4.14 -6.66
CA TYR A 182 7.42 3.22 -6.97
C TYR A 182 6.87 1.94 -7.60
N ARG A 183 7.70 1.28 -8.39
CA ARG A 183 7.52 -0.10 -8.86
C ARG A 183 8.80 -0.89 -8.63
N PHE A 184 8.67 -2.20 -8.53
CA PHE A 184 9.84 -3.08 -8.59
C PHE A 184 10.24 -3.32 -10.04
N ASP A 185 11.54 -3.30 -10.29
CA ASP A 185 12.11 -3.76 -11.55
C ASP A 185 12.15 -5.30 -11.62
N GLN A 186 12.71 -5.83 -12.71
CA GLN A 186 12.81 -7.28 -12.91
C GLN A 186 13.73 -7.97 -11.88
N GLU A 187 14.63 -7.22 -11.27
CA GLU A 187 15.53 -7.70 -10.22
C GLU A 187 14.92 -7.57 -8.81
N GLY A 188 13.70 -7.05 -8.70
CA GLY A 188 13.01 -6.81 -7.44
C GLY A 188 13.52 -5.60 -6.67
N LYS A 189 14.22 -4.68 -7.34
CA LYS A 189 14.67 -3.42 -6.76
C LYS A 189 13.61 -2.34 -6.93
N LEU A 190 13.48 -1.49 -5.91
CA LEU A 190 12.55 -0.37 -5.91
C LEU A 190 13.04 0.74 -6.86
N THR A 191 12.17 1.13 -7.80
CA THR A 191 12.45 2.20 -8.77
C THR A 191 11.32 3.22 -8.78
N LEU A 192 11.65 4.49 -9.02
CA LEU A 192 10.66 5.55 -9.19
C LEU A 192 9.75 5.25 -10.38
N PHE A 193 8.45 5.38 -10.14
CA PHE A 193 7.44 5.24 -11.17
C PHE A 193 6.68 6.56 -11.32
N ASN A 194 6.76 7.17 -12.50
CA ASN A 194 6.09 8.43 -12.80
C ASN A 194 4.98 8.17 -13.82
N PHE A 195 3.74 8.08 -13.33
CA PHE A 195 2.58 7.79 -14.18
C PHE A 195 2.30 8.94 -15.18
N GLU A 196 2.60 10.18 -14.81
CA GLU A 196 2.34 11.36 -15.64
C GLU A 196 3.09 11.33 -16.99
N ASN A 197 4.23 10.64 -17.07
CA ASN A 197 5.02 10.55 -18.30
C ASN A 197 4.42 9.63 -19.37
N LYS A 198 3.48 8.75 -19.03
CA LYS A 198 2.83 7.86 -20.00
C LYS A 198 1.70 8.52 -20.81
N PHE A 199 1.07 9.54 -20.26
CA PHE A 199 0.01 10.27 -20.97
C PHE A 199 0.54 11.34 -21.92
N ASN A 200 1.73 11.89 -21.66
CA ASN A 200 2.35 12.90 -22.53
C ASN A 200 3.08 12.33 -23.75
N SER A 201 3.34 11.03 -23.79
CA SER A 201 4.00 10.37 -24.95
C SER A 201 3.04 9.89 -26.04
N ARG A 202 1.74 10.17 -25.93
CA ARG A 202 0.70 9.83 -26.91
C ARG A 202 0.03 11.07 -27.54
N ARG A 203 0.72 12.20 -27.52
CA ARG A 203 0.32 13.39 -28.31
C ARG A 203 1.21 13.56 -29.51
#